data_f705ed42deedd6ada183068f02493866
#
_entry.id   f705ed42deedd6ada183068f02493866
#
_cell.length_a   1.000
_cell.length_b   1.000
_cell.length_c   1.000
_cell.angle_alpha   90.00
_cell.angle_beta   90.00
_cell.angle_gamma   90.00
#
_symmetry.space_group_name_H-M   'P 1'
#
loop_
_entity.id
_entity.type
_entity.pdbx_description
1 polymer ?
#
loop_
_entity_poly.entity_id
_entity_poly.type
_entity_poly.pdbx_seq_one_letter_code
_entity_poly.pdbx_strand_id
1 'polypeptide(L)'
;SFGFIGMGVSGGAKGALEGPSMMPGGTKASYDAIESLVNKMAAQVEDGPCVTYIGPGGSGHLVKTVHNGIEYGIEQILAEGYDLMKRVKGMNGEQMADVLAQWNATEELSSYLVEITEVCLRTKDPEDGADLVEKIMDQAGQKGTGLWTVVTALQMGASVPTIYASLNGRVMSSLKPERVAAESILKGPAIKDFDLGTPDDAMAPLMDATVLSCIASYAQGMELLRIASRDLDYSLHMPSIAQIWKGGCIIRARLLKRIQDAFSANPDLTNLMLDPWFADQINRRLPGLAKVVAGAAESGIPVPCFSSTLDYINSYRTGRLPQNLVQAMRDCFGSHTYQRVDKEGTFHTEWLG
;
A
#
# COMPACT_ATOMS: atom_id res chain seq x y z
N SER A 1 10.88 39.47 -3.71
CA SER A 1 10.52 38.10 -4.05
C SER A 1 9.77 37.47 -2.87
N PHE A 2 8.73 36.71 -3.15
CA PHE A 2 8.00 35.96 -2.14
C PHE A 2 8.58 34.56 -2.04
N GLY A 3 8.75 34.06 -0.80
CA GLY A 3 9.01 32.63 -0.57
C GLY A 3 7.70 31.84 -0.76
N PHE A 4 7.76 30.68 -1.42
CA PHE A 4 6.63 29.77 -1.57
C PHE A 4 7.02 28.37 -1.07
N ILE A 5 6.13 27.73 -0.30
CA ILE A 5 6.27 26.37 0.18
C ILE A 5 4.99 25.62 -0.16
N GLY A 6 5.14 24.55 -0.96
CA GLY A 6 4.10 23.56 -1.17
C GLY A 6 4.20 22.49 -0.09
N MET A 7 3.24 22.46 0.83
CA MET A 7 3.30 21.56 1.99
C MET A 7 2.22 20.48 1.93
N GLY A 8 2.62 19.21 1.89
CA GLY A 8 1.75 18.09 2.18
C GLY A 8 1.54 17.98 3.70
N VAL A 9 0.31 17.73 4.13
CA VAL A 9 -0.04 17.55 5.55
C VAL A 9 -0.88 16.30 5.72
N SER A 10 -0.60 15.51 6.74
CA SER A 10 -1.39 14.34 7.11
C SER A 10 -1.73 14.35 8.60
N GLY A 11 -2.78 13.60 9.00
CA GLY A 11 -3.19 13.42 10.40
C GLY A 11 -4.69 13.58 10.63
N GLY A 12 -5.45 14.06 9.65
CA GLY A 12 -6.88 14.30 9.80
C GLY A 12 -7.19 15.29 10.92
N ALA A 13 -8.40 15.22 11.49
CA ALA A 13 -8.83 16.11 12.58
C ALA A 13 -7.96 15.94 13.85
N LYS A 14 -7.59 14.70 14.19
CA LYS A 14 -6.73 14.42 15.36
C LYS A 14 -5.33 15.00 15.15
N GLY A 15 -4.72 14.84 13.98
CA GLY A 15 -3.42 15.43 13.69
C GLY A 15 -3.45 16.96 13.66
N ALA A 16 -4.55 17.58 13.23
CA ALA A 16 -4.70 19.03 13.29
C ALA A 16 -4.71 19.57 14.74
N LEU A 17 -5.20 18.78 15.69
CA LEU A 17 -5.28 19.14 17.11
C LEU A 17 -3.99 18.81 17.88
N GLU A 18 -3.42 17.64 17.65
CA GLU A 18 -2.32 17.05 18.44
C GLU A 18 -0.94 17.20 17.78
N GLY A 19 -0.88 17.63 16.53
CA GLY A 19 0.31 17.75 15.71
C GLY A 19 0.26 16.85 14.48
N PRO A 20 0.38 17.40 13.26
CA PRO A 20 0.39 16.65 12.01
C PRO A 20 1.78 16.15 11.62
N SER A 21 1.83 15.22 10.67
CA SER A 21 3.01 14.98 9.83
C SER A 21 3.01 15.98 8.69
N MET A 22 4.14 16.66 8.47
CA MET A 22 4.26 17.73 7.47
C MET A 22 5.41 17.47 6.50
N MET A 23 5.15 17.73 5.21
CA MET A 23 6.02 17.44 4.08
C MET A 23 6.24 18.70 3.25
N PRO A 24 7.03 19.67 3.76
CA PRO A 24 7.30 20.94 3.07
C PRO A 24 8.25 20.72 1.88
N GLY A 25 7.83 21.21 0.70
CA GLY A 25 8.64 21.34 -0.51
C GLY A 25 8.72 22.79 -0.98
N GLY A 26 9.76 23.13 -1.73
CA GLY A 26 9.99 24.49 -2.21
C GLY A 26 11.46 24.87 -2.15
N THR A 27 11.81 26.16 -2.10
CA THR A 27 13.19 26.56 -1.93
C THR A 27 13.66 26.32 -0.47
N LYS A 28 14.92 25.89 -0.28
CA LYS A 28 15.47 25.66 1.05
C LYS A 28 15.40 26.92 1.92
N ALA A 29 15.69 28.09 1.33
CA ALA A 29 15.64 29.36 2.04
C ALA A 29 14.20 29.70 2.54
N SER A 30 13.18 29.34 1.77
CA SER A 30 11.79 29.53 2.22
C SER A 30 11.44 28.61 3.39
N TYR A 31 11.93 27.36 3.34
CA TYR A 31 11.75 26.42 4.45
C TYR A 31 12.47 26.90 5.72
N ASP A 32 13.73 27.32 5.61
CA ASP A 32 14.53 27.79 6.75
C ASP A 32 13.85 28.93 7.52
N ALA A 33 13.13 29.78 6.81
CA ALA A 33 12.38 30.90 7.41
C ALA A 33 11.21 30.45 8.32
N ILE A 34 10.67 29.23 8.11
CA ILE A 34 9.54 28.70 8.90
C ILE A 34 9.89 27.44 9.70
N GLU A 35 11.11 26.91 9.58
CA GLU A 35 11.51 25.65 10.18
C GLU A 35 11.21 25.58 11.69
N SER A 36 11.57 26.62 12.44
CA SER A 36 11.33 26.66 13.89
C SER A 36 9.83 26.63 14.25
N LEU A 37 8.97 27.19 13.39
CA LEU A 37 7.52 27.17 13.57
C LEU A 37 6.96 25.78 13.27
N VAL A 38 7.26 25.20 12.10
CA VAL A 38 6.71 23.90 11.70
C VAL A 38 7.21 22.76 12.58
N ASN A 39 8.44 22.85 13.11
CA ASN A 39 8.97 21.89 14.09
C ASN A 39 8.14 21.85 15.39
N LYS A 40 7.60 23.00 15.82
CA LYS A 40 6.73 23.08 16.99
C LYS A 40 5.31 22.63 16.72
N MET A 41 4.84 22.77 15.47
CA MET A 41 3.49 22.37 15.06
C MET A 41 3.38 20.88 14.78
N ALA A 42 4.45 20.25 14.33
CA ALA A 42 4.48 18.83 13.94
C ALA A 42 4.30 17.91 15.15
N ALA A 43 3.76 16.71 14.90
CA ALA A 43 3.78 15.64 15.87
C ALA A 43 5.22 15.36 16.32
N GLN A 44 5.39 15.04 17.62
CA GLN A 44 6.69 14.71 18.21
C GLN A 44 6.77 13.21 18.42
N VAL A 45 7.83 12.58 17.94
CA VAL A 45 8.16 11.17 18.16
C VAL A 45 9.56 11.06 18.76
N GLU A 46 9.98 9.85 19.12
CA GLU A 46 11.30 9.64 19.75
C GLU A 46 12.45 10.23 18.93
N ASP A 47 12.39 10.14 17.60
CA ASP A 47 13.42 10.65 16.68
C ASP A 47 13.30 12.14 16.37
N GLY A 48 12.35 12.85 16.98
CA GLY A 48 12.13 14.29 16.78
C GLY A 48 10.80 14.64 16.09
N PRO A 49 10.67 15.86 15.57
CA PRO A 49 9.43 16.33 14.95
C PRO A 49 9.12 15.61 13.65
N CYS A 50 7.83 15.31 13.41
CA CYS A 50 7.35 14.70 12.17
C CYS A 50 7.23 15.73 11.03
N VAL A 51 8.30 16.45 10.78
CA VAL A 51 8.47 17.40 9.68
C VAL A 51 9.92 17.44 9.25
N THR A 52 10.15 17.51 7.94
CA THR A 52 11.50 17.71 7.38
C THR A 52 11.38 18.42 6.04
N TYR A 53 12.40 19.18 5.63
CA TYR A 53 12.47 19.67 4.26
C TYR A 53 12.54 18.50 3.28
N ILE A 54 11.55 18.40 2.41
CA ILE A 54 11.45 17.27 1.47
C ILE A 54 12.35 17.48 0.25
N GLY A 55 12.38 18.69 -0.30
CA GLY A 55 13.12 18.97 -1.52
C GLY A 55 12.55 20.17 -2.29
N PRO A 56 13.09 20.46 -3.49
CA PRO A 56 12.65 21.60 -4.29
C PRO A 56 11.25 21.40 -4.87
N GLY A 57 10.64 22.51 -5.31
CA GLY A 57 9.40 22.51 -6.09
C GLY A 57 8.22 21.81 -5.42
N GLY A 58 7.60 20.90 -6.15
CA GLY A 58 6.41 20.15 -5.71
C GLY A 58 6.69 18.89 -4.90
N SER A 59 7.93 18.65 -4.49
CA SER A 59 8.35 17.41 -3.81
C SER A 59 7.51 17.05 -2.59
N GLY A 60 7.15 18.02 -1.75
CA GLY A 60 6.31 17.80 -0.58
C GLY A 60 4.89 17.31 -0.92
N HIS A 61 4.31 17.85 -2.00
CA HIS A 61 3.01 17.37 -2.48
C HIS A 61 3.09 15.96 -3.05
N LEU A 62 4.17 15.63 -3.77
CA LEU A 62 4.39 14.28 -4.28
C LEU A 62 4.51 13.27 -3.13
N VAL A 63 5.33 13.55 -2.12
CA VAL A 63 5.50 12.68 -0.96
C VAL A 63 4.16 12.48 -0.23
N LYS A 64 3.35 13.53 -0.09
CA LYS A 64 2.00 13.41 0.49
C LYS A 64 1.06 12.60 -0.40
N THR A 65 1.14 12.74 -1.70
CA THR A 65 0.33 11.97 -2.65
C THR A 65 0.64 10.48 -2.52
N VAL A 66 1.92 10.11 -2.52
CA VAL A 66 2.37 8.71 -2.36
C VAL A 66 1.99 8.15 -0.99
N HIS A 67 2.14 8.94 0.09
CA HIS A 67 1.62 8.59 1.41
C HIS A 67 0.14 8.13 1.33
N ASN A 68 -0.70 8.87 0.62
CA ASN A 68 -2.11 8.52 0.50
C ASN A 68 -2.34 7.28 -0.38
N GLY A 69 -1.50 7.03 -1.38
CA GLY A 69 -1.54 5.77 -2.13
C GLY A 69 -1.28 4.55 -1.24
N ILE A 70 -0.28 4.63 -0.37
CA ILE A 70 0.02 3.60 0.63
C ILE A 70 -1.17 3.43 1.60
N GLU A 71 -1.75 4.53 2.08
CA GLU A 71 -2.94 4.55 2.93
C GLU A 71 -4.09 3.76 2.29
N TYR A 72 -4.42 4.03 1.03
CA TYR A 72 -5.46 3.30 0.30
C TYR A 72 -5.16 1.80 0.20
N GLY A 73 -3.89 1.44 -0.05
CA GLY A 73 -3.46 0.04 -0.06
C GLY A 73 -3.77 -0.65 1.27
N ILE A 74 -3.34 -0.07 2.38
CA ILE A 74 -3.52 -0.66 3.72
C ILE A 74 -5.00 -0.73 4.12
N GLU A 75 -5.79 0.31 3.83
CA GLU A 75 -7.25 0.29 4.09
C GLU A 75 -7.95 -0.86 3.35
N GLN A 76 -7.64 -1.05 2.06
CA GLN A 76 -8.23 -2.13 1.27
C GLN A 76 -7.76 -3.52 1.76
N ILE A 77 -6.50 -3.69 2.12
CA ILE A 77 -5.95 -4.92 2.68
C ILE A 77 -6.69 -5.32 3.97
N LEU A 78 -6.92 -4.36 4.88
CA LEU A 78 -7.68 -4.60 6.10
C LEU A 78 -9.15 -4.95 5.81
N ALA A 79 -9.76 -4.29 4.81
CA ALA A 79 -11.12 -4.60 4.38
C ALA A 79 -11.25 -6.00 3.75
N GLU A 80 -10.24 -6.45 2.98
CA GLU A 80 -10.18 -7.82 2.46
C GLU A 80 -10.05 -8.86 3.58
N GLY A 81 -9.20 -8.57 4.58
CA GLY A 81 -9.08 -9.41 5.78
C GLY A 81 -10.40 -9.51 6.56
N TYR A 82 -11.08 -8.38 6.76
CA TYR A 82 -12.41 -8.33 7.36
C TYR A 82 -13.43 -9.20 6.60
N ASP A 83 -13.52 -9.07 5.26
CA ASP A 83 -14.47 -9.81 4.44
C ASP A 83 -14.22 -11.33 4.50
N LEU A 84 -12.95 -11.74 4.50
CA LEU A 84 -12.56 -13.15 4.65
C LEU A 84 -12.93 -13.71 6.03
N MET A 85 -12.62 -13.02 7.12
CA MET A 85 -12.98 -13.46 8.47
C MET A 85 -14.50 -13.61 8.61
N LYS A 86 -15.25 -12.66 8.05
CA LYS A 86 -16.71 -12.70 8.09
C LYS A 86 -17.29 -13.83 7.23
N ARG A 87 -16.93 -13.89 5.94
CA ARG A 87 -17.58 -14.78 4.96
C ARG A 87 -17.13 -16.23 5.05
N VAL A 88 -15.87 -16.48 5.42
CA VAL A 88 -15.30 -17.82 5.49
C VAL A 88 -15.44 -18.41 6.89
N LYS A 89 -15.22 -17.60 7.93
CA LYS A 89 -15.24 -18.08 9.33
C LYS A 89 -16.50 -17.70 10.11
N GLY A 90 -17.39 -16.88 9.52
CA GLY A 90 -18.64 -16.46 10.17
C GLY A 90 -18.44 -15.62 11.42
N MET A 91 -17.28 -14.94 11.56
CA MET A 91 -16.95 -14.13 12.72
C MET A 91 -17.80 -12.86 12.79
N ASN A 92 -18.20 -12.48 14.01
CA ASN A 92 -18.84 -11.20 14.28
C ASN A 92 -17.81 -10.10 14.54
N GLY A 93 -18.26 -8.84 14.68
CA GLY A 93 -17.39 -7.69 14.85
C GLY A 93 -16.46 -7.79 16.05
N GLU A 94 -16.94 -8.29 17.18
CA GLU A 94 -16.13 -8.47 18.41
C GLU A 94 -15.00 -9.48 18.22
N GLN A 95 -15.31 -10.63 17.63
CA GLN A 95 -14.31 -11.67 17.35
C GLN A 95 -13.23 -11.19 16.38
N MET A 96 -13.62 -10.44 15.32
CA MET A 96 -12.68 -9.86 14.36
C MET A 96 -11.82 -8.77 15.03
N ALA A 97 -12.41 -7.95 15.88
CA ALA A 97 -11.70 -6.94 16.63
C ALA A 97 -10.64 -7.55 17.58
N ASP A 98 -10.93 -8.69 18.22
CA ASP A 98 -9.96 -9.41 19.06
C ASP A 98 -8.75 -9.91 18.25
N VAL A 99 -8.94 -10.35 17.01
CA VAL A 99 -7.84 -10.70 16.09
C VAL A 99 -7.02 -9.45 15.76
N LEU A 100 -7.68 -8.32 15.44
CA LEU A 100 -6.96 -7.07 15.15
C LEU A 100 -6.18 -6.54 16.36
N ALA A 101 -6.70 -6.69 17.57
CA ALA A 101 -5.96 -6.37 18.79
C ALA A 101 -4.68 -7.20 18.93
N GLN A 102 -4.73 -8.50 18.61
CA GLN A 102 -3.53 -9.35 18.57
C GLN A 102 -2.55 -8.88 17.48
N TRP A 103 -3.03 -8.55 16.28
CA TRP A 103 -2.18 -8.01 15.20
C TRP A 103 -1.52 -6.69 15.62
N ASN A 104 -2.27 -5.80 16.28
CA ASN A 104 -1.74 -4.51 16.72
C ASN A 104 -0.69 -4.62 17.84
N ALA A 105 -0.58 -5.78 18.49
CA ALA A 105 0.48 -6.07 19.45
C ALA A 105 1.82 -6.48 18.79
N THR A 106 1.81 -6.81 17.49
CA THR A 106 3.00 -7.24 16.74
C THR A 106 3.80 -6.05 16.20
N GLU A 107 5.07 -6.27 15.87
CA GLU A 107 5.89 -5.24 15.24
C GLU A 107 5.43 -4.94 13.80
N GLU A 108 5.02 -5.98 13.08
CA GLU A 108 4.70 -5.90 11.66
C GLU A 108 3.40 -5.17 11.36
N LEU A 109 2.37 -5.32 12.21
CA LEU A 109 1.04 -4.78 11.96
C LEU A 109 0.61 -3.68 12.94
N SER A 110 1.38 -3.42 14.01
CA SER A 110 1.07 -2.32 14.94
C SER A 110 1.02 -0.99 14.21
N SER A 111 -0.18 -0.46 14.03
CA SER A 111 -0.44 0.75 13.25
C SER A 111 -1.76 1.41 13.63
N TYR A 112 -1.86 2.70 13.32
CA TYR A 112 -3.09 3.45 13.52
C TYR A 112 -4.27 2.90 12.72
N LEU A 113 -4.04 2.43 11.50
CA LEU A 113 -5.12 1.86 10.68
C LEU A 113 -5.64 0.56 11.26
N VAL A 114 -4.80 -0.30 11.84
CA VAL A 114 -5.26 -1.50 12.57
C VAL A 114 -6.02 -1.10 13.83
N GLU A 115 -5.51 -0.13 14.60
CA GLU A 115 -6.18 0.41 15.80
C GLU A 115 -7.60 0.91 15.48
N ILE A 116 -7.76 1.77 14.48
CA ILE A 116 -9.09 2.31 14.15
C ILE A 116 -10.01 1.28 13.51
N THR A 117 -9.47 0.27 12.82
CA THR A 117 -10.27 -0.85 12.29
C THR A 117 -10.85 -1.67 13.45
N GLU A 118 -10.06 -1.95 14.50
CA GLU A 118 -10.56 -2.56 15.73
C GLU A 118 -11.71 -1.75 16.33
N VAL A 119 -11.54 -0.44 16.47
CA VAL A 119 -12.58 0.47 16.99
C VAL A 119 -13.85 0.39 16.12
N CYS A 120 -13.72 0.43 14.79
CA CYS A 120 -14.86 0.34 13.89
C CYS A 120 -15.63 -0.99 14.06
N LEU A 121 -14.92 -2.11 14.23
CA LEU A 121 -15.53 -3.43 14.41
C LEU A 121 -16.22 -3.61 15.77
N ARG A 122 -15.72 -2.96 16.84
CA ARG A 122 -16.35 -2.99 18.17
C ARG A 122 -17.53 -2.04 18.27
N THR A 123 -17.67 -1.07 17.37
CA THR A 123 -18.71 -0.06 17.45
C THR A 123 -20.08 -0.67 17.15
N LYS A 124 -21.01 -0.49 18.08
CA LYS A 124 -22.40 -0.95 17.95
C LYS A 124 -23.31 0.20 17.53
N ASP A 125 -24.33 -0.13 16.77
CA ASP A 125 -25.40 0.80 16.46
C ASP A 125 -26.17 1.12 17.76
N PRO A 126 -26.36 2.39 18.10
CA PRO A 126 -27.06 2.80 19.33
C PRO A 126 -28.55 2.49 19.30
N GLU A 127 -29.16 2.21 18.13
CA GLU A 127 -30.59 1.96 18.00
C GLU A 127 -30.95 0.51 18.34
N ASP A 128 -30.15 -0.48 17.92
CA ASP A 128 -30.48 -1.89 18.11
C ASP A 128 -29.32 -2.78 18.61
N GLY A 129 -28.13 -2.21 18.82
CA GLY A 129 -26.98 -2.93 19.35
C GLY A 129 -26.27 -3.84 18.34
N ALA A 130 -26.65 -3.84 17.06
CA ALA A 130 -25.97 -4.58 16.02
C ALA A 130 -24.59 -3.97 15.70
N ASP A 131 -23.71 -4.70 15.02
CA ASP A 131 -22.43 -4.19 14.54
C ASP A 131 -22.67 -3.03 13.55
N LEU A 132 -22.23 -1.81 13.88
CA LEU A 132 -22.52 -0.63 13.07
C LEU A 132 -21.93 -0.78 11.66
N VAL A 133 -20.78 -1.43 11.51
CA VAL A 133 -20.12 -1.65 10.22
C VAL A 133 -21.03 -2.41 9.23
N GLU A 134 -21.92 -3.28 9.71
CA GLU A 134 -22.86 -4.04 8.87
C GLU A 134 -23.98 -3.17 8.29
N LYS A 135 -24.21 -1.99 8.84
CA LYS A 135 -25.22 -1.03 8.39
C LYS A 135 -24.65 0.05 7.47
N ILE A 136 -23.33 0.13 7.38
CA ILE A 136 -22.66 1.09 6.50
C ILE A 136 -22.74 0.58 5.06
N MET A 137 -23.16 1.46 4.14
CA MET A 137 -23.18 1.14 2.72
C MET A 137 -21.77 0.84 2.19
N ASP A 138 -21.61 -0.25 1.46
CA ASP A 138 -20.35 -0.71 0.86
C ASP A 138 -19.91 0.14 -0.36
N GLN A 139 -19.87 1.46 -0.16
CA GLN A 139 -19.36 2.45 -1.10
C GLN A 139 -18.31 3.32 -0.40
N ALA A 140 -17.07 3.24 -0.84
CA ALA A 140 -15.99 4.01 -0.26
C ALA A 140 -15.61 5.19 -1.17
N GLY A 141 -15.75 6.42 -0.66
CA GLY A 141 -15.40 7.64 -1.38
C GLY A 141 -13.90 7.83 -1.56
N GLN A 142 -13.52 8.72 -2.48
CA GLN A 142 -12.14 9.15 -2.69
C GLN A 142 -12.08 10.65 -3.03
N LYS A 143 -10.95 11.28 -2.69
CA LYS A 143 -10.70 12.72 -2.96
C LYS A 143 -9.63 12.95 -4.04
N GLY A 144 -9.22 11.91 -4.77
CA GLY A 144 -8.31 11.98 -5.91
C GLY A 144 -6.83 11.67 -5.63
N THR A 145 -6.36 11.70 -4.38
CA THR A 145 -4.92 11.47 -4.08
C THR A 145 -4.45 10.05 -4.40
N GLY A 146 -5.28 9.03 -4.18
CA GLY A 146 -4.98 7.66 -4.62
C GLY A 146 -4.87 7.55 -6.14
N LEU A 147 -5.76 8.21 -6.87
CA LEU A 147 -5.69 8.30 -8.33
C LEU A 147 -4.39 8.98 -8.79
N TRP A 148 -4.03 10.11 -8.18
CA TRP A 148 -2.80 10.82 -8.54
C TRP A 148 -1.55 9.98 -8.28
N THR A 149 -1.51 9.19 -7.21
CA THR A 149 -0.41 8.24 -6.97
C THR A 149 -0.26 7.26 -8.11
N VAL A 150 -1.36 6.63 -8.54
CA VAL A 150 -1.36 5.63 -9.63
C VAL A 150 -0.98 6.27 -10.97
N VAL A 151 -1.56 7.43 -11.30
CA VAL A 151 -1.24 8.16 -12.54
C VAL A 151 0.24 8.53 -12.57
N THR A 152 0.78 9.07 -11.48
CA THR A 152 2.21 9.41 -11.38
C THR A 152 3.08 8.17 -11.53
N ALA A 153 2.72 7.07 -10.88
CA ALA A 153 3.46 5.80 -11.00
C ALA A 153 3.52 5.30 -12.45
N LEU A 154 2.39 5.29 -13.14
CA LEU A 154 2.32 4.86 -14.54
C LEU A 154 3.13 5.78 -15.47
N GLN A 155 3.07 7.09 -15.26
CA GLN A 155 3.86 8.07 -16.03
C GLN A 155 5.36 7.92 -15.81
N MET A 156 5.78 7.50 -14.62
CA MET A 156 7.20 7.30 -14.26
C MET A 156 7.68 5.87 -14.45
N GLY A 157 6.82 4.95 -14.92
CA GLY A 157 7.19 3.55 -15.10
C GLY A 157 7.41 2.79 -13.78
N ALA A 158 6.80 3.25 -12.69
CA ALA A 158 6.84 2.56 -11.39
C ALA A 158 5.72 1.53 -11.28
N SER A 159 6.04 0.34 -10.76
CA SER A 159 5.08 -0.75 -10.56
C SER A 159 4.39 -0.62 -9.19
N VAL A 160 3.10 -0.29 -9.18
CA VAL A 160 2.30 -0.12 -7.95
C VAL A 160 0.99 -0.93 -7.97
N PRO A 161 1.04 -2.25 -8.26
CA PRO A 161 -0.18 -3.03 -8.50
C PRO A 161 -1.07 -3.14 -7.26
N THR A 162 -0.54 -3.23 -6.04
CA THR A 162 -1.33 -3.29 -4.81
C THR A 162 -2.04 -1.95 -4.55
N ILE A 163 -1.35 -0.83 -4.75
CA ILE A 163 -1.96 0.51 -4.63
C ILE A 163 -3.02 0.71 -5.71
N TYR A 164 -2.75 0.28 -6.95
CA TYR A 164 -3.74 0.34 -8.03
C TYR A 164 -4.97 -0.52 -7.73
N ALA A 165 -4.77 -1.74 -7.23
CA ALA A 165 -5.87 -2.64 -6.86
C ALA A 165 -6.80 -2.00 -5.80
N SER A 166 -6.25 -1.30 -4.81
CA SER A 166 -7.03 -0.57 -3.80
C SER A 166 -7.86 0.57 -4.40
N LEU A 167 -7.28 1.34 -5.32
CA LEU A 167 -8.01 2.37 -6.06
C LEU A 167 -9.16 1.77 -6.88
N ASN A 168 -8.89 0.67 -7.58
CA ASN A 168 -9.91 -0.04 -8.34
C ASN A 168 -11.03 -0.58 -7.45
N GLY A 169 -10.71 -1.04 -6.23
CA GLY A 169 -11.70 -1.41 -5.21
C GLY A 169 -12.68 -0.27 -4.89
N ARG A 170 -12.17 0.98 -4.76
CA ARG A 170 -13.01 2.18 -4.59
C ARG A 170 -13.92 2.41 -5.80
N VAL A 171 -13.40 2.28 -7.02
CA VAL A 171 -14.17 2.42 -8.26
C VAL A 171 -15.26 1.34 -8.32
N MET A 172 -14.92 0.07 -8.09
CA MET A 172 -15.89 -1.03 -8.06
C MET A 172 -16.95 -0.84 -6.98
N SER A 173 -16.59 -0.30 -5.82
CA SER A 173 -17.55 -0.02 -4.75
C SER A 173 -18.62 0.99 -5.17
N SER A 174 -18.28 1.97 -5.98
CA SER A 174 -19.23 2.99 -6.47
C SER A 174 -20.30 2.45 -7.43
N LEU A 175 -20.08 1.28 -8.03
CA LEU A 175 -21.00 0.64 -8.96
C LEU A 175 -22.09 -0.22 -8.25
N LYS A 176 -22.53 0.18 -7.06
CA LYS A 176 -23.43 -0.63 -6.21
C LYS A 176 -24.69 -1.15 -6.94
N PRO A 177 -25.46 -0.33 -7.69
CA PRO A 177 -26.66 -0.82 -8.41
C PRO A 177 -26.31 -1.88 -9.46
N GLU A 178 -25.20 -1.69 -10.19
CA GLU A 178 -24.75 -2.64 -11.20
C GLU A 178 -24.29 -3.96 -10.58
N ARG A 179 -23.54 -3.90 -9.46
CA ARG A 179 -23.09 -5.09 -8.73
C ARG A 179 -24.26 -5.91 -8.19
N VAL A 180 -25.27 -5.25 -7.64
CA VAL A 180 -26.50 -5.94 -7.18
C VAL A 180 -27.23 -6.62 -8.33
N ALA A 181 -27.36 -5.97 -9.48
CA ALA A 181 -27.94 -6.59 -10.68
C ALA A 181 -27.09 -7.76 -11.18
N ALA A 182 -25.77 -7.59 -11.25
CA ALA A 182 -24.83 -8.61 -11.72
C ALA A 182 -24.85 -9.88 -10.86
N GLU A 183 -25.02 -9.78 -9.54
CA GLU A 183 -25.08 -10.91 -8.60
C GLU A 183 -26.19 -11.92 -8.97
N SER A 184 -27.31 -11.43 -9.52
CA SER A 184 -28.40 -12.28 -9.98
C SER A 184 -28.08 -13.02 -11.29
N ILE A 185 -27.19 -12.48 -12.12
CA ILE A 185 -26.87 -12.93 -13.48
C ILE A 185 -25.59 -13.79 -13.51
N LEU A 186 -24.51 -13.29 -12.90
CA LEU A 186 -23.20 -13.93 -12.88
C LEU A 186 -23.13 -14.92 -11.71
N LYS A 187 -22.96 -16.20 -11.99
CA LYS A 187 -22.84 -17.23 -10.97
C LYS A 187 -21.37 -17.51 -10.67
N GLY A 188 -21.02 -17.41 -9.41
CA GLY A 188 -19.70 -17.79 -8.89
C GLY A 188 -19.71 -19.15 -8.20
N PRO A 189 -18.54 -19.68 -7.79
CA PRO A 189 -18.45 -20.86 -6.93
C PRO A 189 -19.08 -20.60 -5.56
N ALA A 190 -19.50 -21.67 -4.88
CA ALA A 190 -19.93 -21.57 -3.50
C ALA A 190 -18.73 -21.27 -2.59
N ILE A 191 -18.97 -20.48 -1.56
CA ILE A 191 -17.95 -20.21 -0.53
C ILE A 191 -17.61 -21.53 0.17
N LYS A 192 -16.32 -21.86 0.22
CA LYS A 192 -15.76 -23.01 0.93
C LYS A 192 -15.05 -22.52 2.18
N ASP A 193 -15.03 -23.38 3.20
CA ASP A 193 -14.09 -23.17 4.31
C ASP A 193 -12.66 -23.49 3.82
N PHE A 194 -11.73 -22.59 4.07
CA PHE A 194 -10.31 -22.79 3.81
C PHE A 194 -9.46 -22.22 4.95
N ASP A 195 -8.21 -22.58 4.97
CA ASP A 195 -7.29 -22.27 6.07
C ASP A 195 -6.94 -20.76 6.07
N LEU A 196 -7.58 -20.03 6.96
CA LEU A 196 -7.24 -18.66 7.36
C LEU A 196 -6.53 -18.60 8.71
N GLY A 197 -6.34 -19.75 9.38
CA GLY A 197 -5.95 -19.87 10.78
C GLY A 197 -7.15 -19.84 11.73
N THR A 198 -6.85 -19.66 13.00
CA THR A 198 -7.82 -19.58 14.10
C THR A 198 -7.58 -18.31 14.94
N PRO A 199 -8.55 -17.83 15.72
CA PRO A 199 -8.31 -16.72 16.64
C PRO A 199 -7.17 -16.97 17.64
N ASP A 200 -6.94 -18.22 18.06
CA ASP A 200 -5.88 -18.58 19.00
C ASP A 200 -4.47 -18.45 18.41
N ASP A 201 -4.33 -18.57 17.09
CA ASP A 201 -3.07 -18.33 16.36
C ASP A 201 -3.06 -16.97 15.61
N ALA A 202 -3.93 -16.05 16.03
CA ALA A 202 -4.11 -14.73 15.40
C ALA A 202 -4.44 -14.81 13.91
N MET A 203 -5.13 -15.86 13.45
CA MET A 203 -5.43 -16.10 12.04
C MET A 203 -4.15 -16.12 11.17
N ALA A 204 -3.17 -16.95 11.54
CA ALA A 204 -1.80 -16.87 11.05
C ALA A 204 -1.63 -16.75 9.52
N PRO A 205 -2.28 -17.57 8.66
CA PRO A 205 -2.20 -17.39 7.21
C PRO A 205 -2.77 -16.04 6.73
N LEU A 206 -3.85 -15.56 7.33
CA LEU A 206 -4.45 -14.27 7.01
C LEU A 206 -3.56 -13.12 7.49
N MET A 207 -2.95 -13.25 8.67
CA MET A 207 -1.95 -12.32 9.17
C MET A 207 -0.75 -12.23 8.21
N ASP A 208 -0.25 -13.37 7.72
CA ASP A 208 0.84 -13.42 6.74
C ASP A 208 0.49 -12.66 5.46
N ALA A 209 -0.71 -12.87 4.93
CA ALA A 209 -1.21 -12.15 3.75
C ALA A 209 -1.28 -10.64 4.02
N THR A 210 -1.78 -10.24 5.17
CA THR A 210 -1.90 -8.83 5.58
C THR A 210 -0.54 -8.17 5.73
N VAL A 211 0.41 -8.81 6.44
CA VAL A 211 1.78 -8.31 6.61
C VAL A 211 2.46 -8.09 5.27
N LEU A 212 2.44 -9.11 4.39
CA LEU A 212 3.11 -9.00 3.09
C LEU A 212 2.49 -7.93 2.20
N SER A 213 1.17 -7.76 2.24
CA SER A 213 0.49 -6.75 1.44
C SER A 213 0.74 -5.33 1.97
N CYS A 214 0.86 -5.15 3.28
CA CYS A 214 1.32 -3.89 3.86
C CYS A 214 2.77 -3.59 3.45
N ILE A 215 3.68 -4.56 3.55
CA ILE A 215 5.08 -4.42 3.08
C ILE A 215 5.11 -4.05 1.60
N ALA A 216 4.34 -4.71 0.75
CA ALA A 216 4.27 -4.41 -0.68
C ALA A 216 3.77 -2.98 -0.94
N SER A 217 2.75 -2.51 -0.22
CA SER A 217 2.23 -1.14 -0.36
C SER A 217 3.31 -0.10 -0.03
N TYR A 218 4.06 -0.30 1.07
CA TYR A 218 5.20 0.57 1.38
C TYR A 218 6.33 0.44 0.36
N ALA A 219 6.69 -0.78 -0.07
CA ALA A 219 7.75 -1.00 -1.05
C ALA A 219 7.44 -0.30 -2.37
N GLN A 220 6.21 -0.41 -2.87
CA GLN A 220 5.74 0.25 -4.10
C GLN A 220 5.76 1.78 -3.97
N GLY A 221 5.30 2.31 -2.84
CA GLY A 221 5.32 3.75 -2.59
C GLY A 221 6.75 4.31 -2.48
N MET A 222 7.64 3.64 -1.74
CA MET A 222 9.04 4.06 -1.60
C MET A 222 9.80 3.95 -2.93
N GLU A 223 9.54 2.92 -3.74
CA GLU A 223 10.12 2.80 -5.08
C GLU A 223 9.67 3.95 -5.99
N LEU A 224 8.38 4.30 -5.98
CA LEU A 224 7.87 5.47 -6.73
C LEU A 224 8.58 6.76 -6.30
N LEU A 225 8.77 6.98 -4.99
CA LEU A 225 9.49 8.14 -4.48
C LEU A 225 10.96 8.14 -4.93
N ARG A 226 11.63 6.99 -4.94
CA ARG A 226 13.01 6.86 -5.41
C ARG A 226 13.13 7.19 -6.90
N ILE A 227 12.22 6.68 -7.73
CA ILE A 227 12.17 6.98 -9.17
C ILE A 227 11.94 8.48 -9.37
N ALA A 228 10.95 9.04 -8.69
CA ALA A 228 10.63 10.47 -8.78
C ALA A 228 11.78 11.36 -8.26
N SER A 229 12.50 10.93 -7.22
CA SER A 229 13.67 11.64 -6.71
C SER A 229 14.74 11.80 -7.77
N ARG A 230 15.00 10.73 -8.56
CA ARG A 230 15.96 10.74 -9.67
C ARG A 230 15.44 11.57 -10.86
N ASP A 231 14.22 11.30 -11.31
CA ASP A 231 13.71 11.82 -12.58
C ASP A 231 13.27 13.29 -12.51
N LEU A 232 12.98 13.79 -11.30
CA LEU A 232 12.59 15.18 -11.02
C LEU A 232 13.65 15.98 -10.24
N ASP A 233 14.84 15.42 -10.03
CA ASP A 233 15.95 16.02 -9.28
C ASP A 233 15.54 16.52 -7.87
N TYR A 234 14.68 15.75 -7.18
CA TYR A 234 14.17 16.14 -5.86
C TYR A 234 15.13 15.84 -4.71
N SER A 235 16.08 14.95 -4.91
CA SER A 235 17.06 14.54 -3.88
C SER A 235 16.39 14.11 -2.56
N LEU A 236 15.33 13.28 -2.67
CA LEU A 236 14.55 12.84 -1.52
C LEU A 236 15.39 11.98 -0.56
N HIS A 237 15.31 12.28 0.73
CA HIS A 237 15.99 11.50 1.76
C HIS A 237 15.02 10.48 2.38
N MET A 238 15.04 9.23 1.89
CA MET A 238 14.10 8.17 2.25
C MET A 238 14.01 7.90 3.75
N PRO A 239 15.14 7.85 4.53
CA PRO A 239 15.05 7.68 5.98
C PRO A 239 14.26 8.79 6.68
N SER A 240 14.42 10.04 6.27
CA SER A 240 13.67 11.17 6.85
C SER A 240 12.19 11.12 6.49
N ILE A 241 11.84 10.67 5.28
CA ILE A 241 10.46 10.48 4.88
C ILE A 241 9.80 9.39 5.75
N ALA A 242 10.46 8.25 5.96
CA ALA A 242 9.96 7.21 6.86
C ALA A 242 9.81 7.74 8.30
N GLN A 243 10.77 8.54 8.79
CA GLN A 243 10.74 9.13 10.13
C GLN A 243 9.52 10.03 10.33
N ILE A 244 9.23 10.96 9.40
CA ILE A 244 8.11 11.90 9.57
C ILE A 244 6.73 11.23 9.46
N TRP A 245 6.64 10.01 8.94
CA TRP A 245 5.41 9.23 8.90
C TRP A 245 5.17 8.41 10.17
N LYS A 246 6.11 8.36 11.13
CA LYS A 246 5.98 7.61 12.40
C LYS A 246 4.96 8.23 13.36
N GLY A 247 4.61 9.50 13.20
CA GLY A 247 3.61 10.19 14.01
C GLY A 247 2.82 11.22 13.22
N GLY A 248 1.66 11.62 13.75
CA GLY A 248 0.84 12.68 13.17
C GLY A 248 0.27 12.40 11.77
N CYS A 249 0.25 11.15 11.32
CA CYS A 249 -0.30 10.78 10.02
C CYS A 249 -1.15 9.50 10.08
N ILE A 250 -1.88 9.22 9.01
CA ILE A 250 -2.81 8.08 8.96
C ILE A 250 -2.07 6.74 8.83
N ILE A 251 -0.93 6.71 8.15
CA ILE A 251 -0.15 5.47 7.96
C ILE A 251 0.91 5.22 9.03
N ARG A 252 0.85 5.93 10.18
CA ARG A 252 1.81 5.70 11.26
C ARG A 252 1.76 4.26 11.75
N ALA A 253 2.94 3.61 11.81
CA ALA A 253 3.11 2.20 12.11
C ALA A 253 4.50 1.93 12.68
N ARG A 254 4.65 0.86 13.48
CA ARG A 254 5.97 0.41 13.95
C ARG A 254 6.88 0.00 12.79
N LEU A 255 6.31 -0.53 11.72
CA LEU A 255 7.03 -0.94 10.51
C LEU A 255 7.86 0.19 9.89
N LEU A 256 7.47 1.46 10.07
CA LEU A 256 8.21 2.62 9.57
C LEU A 256 9.61 2.76 10.17
N LYS A 257 9.82 2.26 11.40
CA LYS A 257 11.18 2.19 11.96
C LYS A 257 12.06 1.24 11.16
N ARG A 258 11.55 0.08 10.76
CA ARG A 258 12.28 -0.87 9.89
C ARG A 258 12.57 -0.30 8.52
N ILE A 259 11.61 0.45 7.94
CA ILE A 259 11.80 1.14 6.66
C ILE A 259 12.90 2.20 6.77
N GLN A 260 12.88 3.01 7.83
CA GLN A 260 13.91 3.99 8.13
C GLN A 260 15.29 3.34 8.25
N ASP A 261 15.40 2.24 9.00
CA ASP A 261 16.65 1.51 9.21
C ASP A 261 17.20 0.93 7.90
N ALA A 262 16.33 0.32 7.07
CA ALA A 262 16.71 -0.26 5.78
C ALA A 262 17.36 0.79 4.85
N PHE A 263 16.72 1.95 4.68
CA PHE A 263 17.26 3.02 3.85
C PHE A 263 18.42 3.78 4.49
N SER A 264 18.55 3.77 5.82
CA SER A 264 19.73 4.30 6.52
C SER A 264 20.94 3.39 6.34
N ALA A 265 20.74 2.08 6.37
CA ALA A 265 21.79 1.09 6.16
C ALA A 265 22.23 1.01 4.69
N ASN A 266 21.31 1.18 3.76
CA ASN A 266 21.58 1.15 2.32
C ASN A 266 20.80 2.27 1.59
N PRO A 267 21.39 3.46 1.43
CA PRO A 267 20.77 4.57 0.71
C PRO A 267 20.42 4.26 -0.77
N ASP A 268 21.14 3.30 -1.37
CA ASP A 268 20.96 2.87 -2.76
C ASP A 268 19.99 1.67 -2.90
N LEU A 269 19.29 1.30 -1.83
CA LEU A 269 18.34 0.21 -1.83
C LEU A 269 17.28 0.43 -2.92
N THR A 270 17.28 -0.43 -3.92
CA THR A 270 16.42 -0.28 -5.10
C THR A 270 14.96 -0.63 -4.82
N ASN A 271 14.73 -1.58 -3.93
CA ASN A 271 13.39 -1.95 -3.48
C ASN A 271 13.47 -2.44 -2.03
N LEU A 272 12.51 -2.03 -1.21
CA LEU A 272 12.45 -2.37 0.21
C LEU A 272 12.46 -3.90 0.45
N MET A 273 11.86 -4.69 -0.47
CA MET A 273 11.84 -6.15 -0.38
C MET A 273 13.22 -6.82 -0.41
N LEU A 274 14.26 -6.10 -0.84
CA LEU A 274 15.64 -6.61 -0.90
C LEU A 274 16.44 -6.36 0.38
N ASP A 275 15.91 -5.58 1.32
CA ASP A 275 16.52 -5.46 2.64
C ASP A 275 16.43 -6.80 3.39
N PRO A 276 17.48 -7.22 4.13
CA PRO A 276 17.53 -8.53 4.78
C PRO A 276 16.33 -8.83 5.70
N TRP A 277 15.86 -7.85 6.49
CA TRP A 277 14.72 -8.06 7.38
C TRP A 277 13.42 -8.25 6.58
N PHE A 278 13.17 -7.41 5.58
CA PHE A 278 11.99 -7.52 4.73
C PHE A 278 11.99 -8.79 3.89
N ALA A 279 13.15 -9.18 3.34
CA ALA A 279 13.31 -10.43 2.60
C ALA A 279 12.99 -11.65 3.47
N ASP A 280 13.43 -11.67 4.74
CA ASP A 280 13.08 -12.73 5.70
C ASP A 280 11.56 -12.78 5.96
N GLN A 281 10.91 -11.63 6.18
CA GLN A 281 9.45 -11.58 6.33
C GLN A 281 8.73 -12.18 5.11
N ILE A 282 9.17 -11.81 3.90
CA ILE A 282 8.57 -12.32 2.66
C ILE A 282 8.77 -13.82 2.54
N ASN A 283 9.99 -14.30 2.72
CA ASN A 283 10.32 -15.72 2.57
C ASN A 283 9.51 -16.62 3.52
N ARG A 284 9.31 -16.19 4.76
CA ARG A 284 8.56 -16.95 5.76
C ARG A 284 7.05 -16.93 5.53
N ARG A 285 6.51 -15.82 5.08
CA ARG A 285 5.06 -15.56 5.03
C ARG A 285 4.42 -15.80 3.65
N LEU A 286 5.22 -15.89 2.59
CA LEU A 286 4.70 -16.07 1.22
C LEU A 286 3.78 -17.29 1.05
N PRO A 287 4.04 -18.45 1.72
CA PRO A 287 3.10 -19.57 1.67
C PRO A 287 1.71 -19.25 2.26
N GLY A 288 1.63 -18.44 3.31
CA GLY A 288 0.37 -18.00 3.91
C GLY A 288 -0.44 -17.12 2.94
N LEU A 289 0.20 -16.12 2.34
CA LEU A 289 -0.43 -15.27 1.32
C LEU A 289 -0.94 -16.12 0.14
N ALA A 290 -0.13 -17.06 -0.36
CA ALA A 290 -0.54 -17.92 -1.47
C ALA A 290 -1.77 -18.78 -1.14
N LYS A 291 -1.85 -19.33 0.08
CA LYS A 291 -3.03 -20.10 0.55
C LYS A 291 -4.29 -19.22 0.59
N VAL A 292 -4.18 -18.03 1.17
CA VAL A 292 -5.32 -17.10 1.27
C VAL A 292 -5.84 -16.72 -0.11
N VAL A 293 -4.96 -16.36 -1.05
CA VAL A 293 -5.34 -16.00 -2.42
C VAL A 293 -5.99 -17.19 -3.15
N ALA A 294 -5.40 -18.38 -3.04
CA ALA A 294 -5.96 -19.59 -3.66
C ALA A 294 -7.35 -19.93 -3.11
N GLY A 295 -7.53 -19.95 -1.80
CA GLY A 295 -8.80 -20.22 -1.15
C GLY A 295 -9.88 -19.19 -1.48
N ALA A 296 -9.53 -17.91 -1.51
CA ALA A 296 -10.42 -16.83 -1.91
C ALA A 296 -10.88 -16.99 -3.38
N ALA A 297 -9.94 -17.30 -4.30
CA ALA A 297 -10.25 -17.52 -5.70
C ALA A 297 -11.18 -18.73 -5.91
N GLU A 298 -10.92 -19.86 -5.24
CA GLU A 298 -11.80 -21.05 -5.29
C GLU A 298 -13.19 -20.82 -4.70
N SER A 299 -13.32 -19.83 -3.82
CA SER A 299 -14.58 -19.44 -3.16
C SER A 299 -15.26 -18.24 -3.82
N GLY A 300 -14.71 -17.69 -4.91
CA GLY A 300 -15.24 -16.51 -5.60
C GLY A 300 -15.26 -15.25 -4.73
N ILE A 301 -14.38 -15.15 -3.73
CA ILE A 301 -14.24 -13.97 -2.88
C ILE A 301 -13.17 -13.05 -3.47
N PRO A 302 -13.51 -11.78 -3.78
CA PRO A 302 -12.53 -10.85 -4.34
C PRO A 302 -11.52 -10.39 -3.27
N VAL A 303 -10.24 -10.56 -3.57
CA VAL A 303 -9.12 -10.12 -2.73
C VAL A 303 -8.05 -9.42 -3.59
N PRO A 304 -8.41 -8.29 -4.25
CA PRO A 304 -7.57 -7.68 -5.27
C PRO A 304 -6.19 -7.24 -4.75
N CYS A 305 -6.08 -6.73 -3.52
CA CYS A 305 -4.80 -6.35 -2.95
C CYS A 305 -3.94 -7.55 -2.59
N PHE A 306 -4.49 -8.60 -1.98
CA PHE A 306 -3.74 -9.84 -1.71
C PHE A 306 -3.27 -10.50 -3.01
N SER A 307 -4.15 -10.60 -4.01
CA SER A 307 -3.81 -11.20 -5.31
C SER A 307 -2.71 -10.42 -6.04
N SER A 308 -2.84 -9.09 -6.13
CA SER A 308 -1.84 -8.25 -6.79
C SER A 308 -0.51 -8.20 -6.03
N THR A 309 -0.54 -8.33 -4.70
CA THR A 309 0.68 -8.48 -3.89
C THR A 309 1.41 -9.78 -4.20
N LEU A 310 0.68 -10.90 -4.25
CA LEU A 310 1.26 -12.20 -4.60
C LEU A 310 1.92 -12.17 -5.98
N ASP A 311 1.23 -11.60 -6.96
CA ASP A 311 1.74 -11.45 -8.32
C ASP A 311 2.95 -10.51 -8.39
N TYR A 312 2.93 -9.41 -7.64
CA TYR A 312 4.05 -8.47 -7.56
C TYR A 312 5.31 -9.14 -7.01
N ILE A 313 5.20 -9.82 -5.86
CA ILE A 313 6.33 -10.52 -5.24
C ILE A 313 6.85 -11.63 -6.17
N ASN A 314 5.95 -12.45 -6.76
CA ASN A 314 6.33 -13.52 -7.66
C ASN A 314 6.99 -13.00 -8.94
N SER A 315 6.47 -11.93 -9.54
CA SER A 315 7.08 -11.30 -10.70
C SER A 315 8.46 -10.73 -10.38
N TYR A 316 8.59 -10.04 -9.24
CA TYR A 316 9.84 -9.41 -8.83
C TYR A 316 10.97 -10.41 -8.57
N ARG A 317 10.65 -11.59 -7.99
CA ARG A 317 11.62 -12.66 -7.72
C ARG A 317 11.87 -13.62 -8.89
N THR A 318 11.18 -13.45 -10.03
CA THR A 318 11.31 -14.32 -11.19
C THR A 318 12.34 -13.76 -12.17
N GLY A 319 13.49 -14.41 -12.28
CA GLY A 319 14.61 -13.95 -13.12
C GLY A 319 14.31 -13.99 -14.63
N ARG A 320 13.33 -14.79 -15.06
CA ARG A 320 12.90 -14.86 -16.48
C ARG A 320 11.38 -14.84 -16.58
N LEU A 321 10.86 -13.72 -16.98
CA LEU A 321 9.42 -13.51 -17.18
C LEU A 321 8.98 -13.87 -18.60
N PRO A 322 7.67 -14.10 -18.84
CA PRO A 322 7.14 -14.47 -20.16
C PRO A 322 7.11 -13.32 -21.18
N GLN A 323 7.64 -12.14 -20.83
CA GLN A 323 7.71 -10.96 -21.69
C GLN A 323 8.60 -11.17 -22.92
N ASN A 324 9.41 -12.23 -22.96
CA ASN A 324 10.10 -12.67 -24.15
C ASN A 324 9.12 -13.00 -25.30
N LEU A 325 7.99 -13.63 -25.01
CA LEU A 325 6.94 -13.88 -26.02
C LEU A 325 6.27 -12.57 -26.46
N VAL A 326 5.99 -11.67 -25.51
CA VAL A 326 5.43 -10.34 -25.84
C VAL A 326 6.38 -9.59 -26.79
N GLN A 327 7.69 -9.59 -26.51
CA GLN A 327 8.67 -8.92 -27.35
C GLN A 327 8.81 -9.59 -28.72
N ALA A 328 8.73 -10.93 -28.79
CA ALA A 328 8.72 -11.65 -30.06
C ALA A 328 7.49 -11.28 -30.92
N MET A 329 6.28 -11.21 -30.30
CA MET A 329 5.07 -10.77 -31.00
C MET A 329 5.20 -9.33 -31.51
N ARG A 330 5.78 -8.42 -30.71
CA ARG A 330 6.03 -7.02 -31.12
C ARG A 330 6.96 -6.95 -32.33
N ASP A 331 7.99 -7.77 -32.36
CA ASP A 331 8.89 -7.84 -33.52
C ASP A 331 8.19 -8.42 -34.75
N CYS A 332 7.39 -9.47 -34.55
CA CYS A 332 6.63 -10.12 -35.60
C CYS A 332 5.63 -9.19 -36.31
N PHE A 333 4.85 -8.42 -35.56
CA PHE A 333 3.83 -7.56 -36.17
C PHE A 333 4.33 -6.15 -36.55
N GLY A 334 5.44 -5.70 -35.98
CA GLY A 334 5.84 -4.28 -36.11
C GLY A 334 7.34 -4.03 -36.21
N SER A 335 8.16 -5.07 -36.42
CA SER A 335 9.64 -4.97 -36.49
C SER A 335 10.26 -4.19 -35.35
N HIS A 336 9.70 -4.36 -34.10
CA HIS A 336 10.14 -3.61 -32.93
C HIS A 336 11.48 -4.05 -32.37
N THR A 337 12.11 -5.02 -33.01
CA THR A 337 13.40 -5.60 -32.63
C THR A 337 13.41 -6.27 -31.26
N TYR A 338 14.43 -7.01 -30.92
CA TYR A 338 14.63 -7.65 -29.64
C TYR A 338 16.11 -7.82 -29.30
N GLN A 339 16.42 -7.96 -28.04
CA GLN A 339 17.73 -8.39 -27.55
C GLN A 339 17.72 -9.90 -27.26
N ARG A 340 18.85 -10.56 -27.37
CA ARG A 340 19.02 -11.99 -27.06
C ARG A 340 19.75 -12.17 -25.74
N VAL A 341 19.50 -13.28 -25.06
CA VAL A 341 20.18 -13.65 -23.80
C VAL A 341 21.52 -14.33 -24.03
N ASP A 342 21.77 -14.82 -25.27
CA ASP A 342 22.95 -15.63 -25.64
C ASP A 342 24.00 -14.85 -26.46
N LYS A 343 23.68 -13.64 -26.91
CA LYS A 343 24.61 -12.75 -27.61
C LYS A 343 24.14 -11.29 -27.56
N GLU A 344 25.11 -10.39 -27.60
CA GLU A 344 24.87 -8.95 -27.66
C GLU A 344 24.35 -8.51 -29.04
N GLY A 345 23.63 -7.38 -29.04
CA GLY A 345 23.10 -6.73 -30.21
C GLY A 345 21.59 -6.61 -30.22
N THR A 346 21.08 -5.96 -31.26
CA THR A 346 19.66 -5.79 -31.53
C THR A 346 19.29 -6.57 -32.76
N PHE A 347 18.24 -7.37 -32.70
CA PHE A 347 17.85 -8.33 -33.72
C PHE A 347 16.44 -8.10 -34.23
N HIS A 348 16.19 -8.46 -35.45
CA HIS A 348 14.88 -8.59 -36.08
C HIS A 348 14.81 -9.95 -36.77
N THR A 349 13.63 -10.53 -36.89
CA THR A 349 13.39 -11.80 -37.59
C THR A 349 12.22 -11.61 -38.54
N GLU A 350 12.40 -12.10 -39.78
CA GLU A 350 11.31 -12.24 -40.75
C GLU A 350 10.43 -13.44 -40.33
N TRP A 351 9.44 -13.19 -39.47
CA TRP A 351 8.63 -14.24 -38.82
C TRP A 351 7.62 -14.93 -39.75
N LEU A 352 7.16 -14.21 -40.77
CA LEU A 352 6.04 -14.67 -41.60
C LEU A 352 6.50 -15.09 -43.04
N GLY A 353 7.78 -15.04 -43.31
CA GLY A 353 8.38 -15.47 -44.59
C GLY A 353 8.28 -14.43 -45.69
#